data_f904f3fcebb4e742e71f65e74e2a9d75
#
_entry.id   f904f3fcebb4e742e71f65e74e2a9d75
#
_cell.length_a   1.000
_cell.length_b   1.000
_cell.length_c   1.000
_cell.angle_alpha   90.00
_cell.angle_beta   90.00
_cell.angle_gamma   90.00
#
_symmetry.space_group_name_H-M   'P 1'
#
loop_
_entity.id
_entity.type
_entity.pdbx_description
1 polymer ?
#
loop_
_entity_poly.entity_id
_entity_poly.type
_entity_poly.pdbx_seq_one_letter_code
_entity_poly.pdbx_strand_id
1 'polypeptide(L)'
;MSRRRQATRRPVQKDAKFNNTLVSRLVNTVMVSGKKSTAQRIVYGAFNRIAEKNPAANPLDILQRAVDNAKPRLEVKARRVGGATYQVPVEVTTDRQFALALRWLVDFADARKGTPMRDALATEIMEAYQGQGNAISKRDEVHKMAQANKAFAHFRW
;
A
#
# COMPACT_ATOMS: atom_id res chain seq x y z
N MET A 1 27.63 -12.54 -6.25
CA MET A 1 26.90 -11.34 -5.79
C MET A 1 27.81 -10.49 -4.94
N SER A 2 27.86 -9.18 -5.17
CA SER A 2 28.71 -8.27 -4.39
C SER A 2 28.11 -8.07 -2.99
N ARG A 3 28.85 -8.49 -1.95
CA ARG A 3 28.46 -8.27 -0.53
C ARG A 3 28.80 -6.84 -0.04
N ARG A 4 29.66 -6.11 -0.77
CA ARG A 4 30.20 -4.80 -0.35
C ARG A 4 29.46 -3.62 -0.94
N ARG A 5 28.71 -3.78 -2.03
CA ARG A 5 28.05 -2.68 -2.74
C ARG A 5 26.56 -2.94 -2.87
N GLN A 6 25.76 -2.07 -2.30
CA GLN A 6 24.33 -2.03 -2.52
C GLN A 6 24.02 -1.30 -3.82
N ALA A 7 23.15 -1.85 -4.66
CA ALA A 7 22.71 -1.19 -5.89
C ALA A 7 22.00 0.14 -5.58
N THR A 8 22.35 1.18 -6.31
CA THR A 8 21.71 2.50 -6.19
C THR A 8 20.25 2.38 -6.66
N ARG A 9 19.30 2.79 -5.83
CA ARG A 9 17.88 2.78 -6.20
C ARG A 9 17.62 3.82 -7.28
N ARG A 10 16.98 3.40 -8.37
CA ARG A 10 16.56 4.31 -9.43
C ARG A 10 15.46 5.24 -8.90
N PRO A 11 15.51 6.56 -9.19
CA PRO A 11 14.42 7.46 -8.84
C PRO A 11 13.15 7.06 -9.60
N VAL A 12 12.01 7.11 -8.91
CA VAL A 12 10.70 6.86 -9.53
C VAL A 12 10.34 8.05 -10.40
N GLN A 13 10.19 7.82 -11.71
CA GLN A 13 9.73 8.84 -12.64
C GLN A 13 8.29 9.24 -12.31
N LYS A 14 7.97 10.51 -12.44
CA LYS A 14 6.61 11.01 -12.29
C LYS A 14 5.70 10.49 -13.40
N ASP A 15 4.42 10.33 -13.09
CA ASP A 15 3.42 9.93 -14.07
C ASP A 15 3.19 11.01 -15.12
N ALA A 16 2.99 10.60 -16.39
CA ALA A 16 2.87 11.54 -17.50
C ALA A 16 1.60 12.40 -17.44
N LYS A 17 0.48 11.87 -16.91
CA LYS A 17 -0.81 12.57 -16.86
C LYS A 17 -0.93 13.46 -15.64
N PHE A 18 -0.53 12.96 -14.47
CA PHE A 18 -0.73 13.63 -13.18
C PHE A 18 0.55 14.26 -12.62
N ASN A 19 1.70 14.09 -13.27
CA ASN A 19 3.01 14.58 -12.83
C ASN A 19 3.34 14.25 -11.35
N ASN A 20 2.86 13.10 -10.87
CA ASN A 20 2.94 12.68 -9.47
C ASN A 20 3.65 11.34 -9.34
N THR A 21 4.57 11.23 -8.36
CA THR A 21 5.33 9.99 -8.08
C THR A 21 4.50 8.92 -7.40
N LEU A 22 3.48 9.30 -6.60
CA LEU A 22 2.59 8.35 -5.93
C LEU A 22 1.74 7.60 -6.96
N VAL A 23 1.24 8.30 -7.99
CA VAL A 23 0.50 7.69 -9.11
C VAL A 23 1.38 6.68 -9.85
N SER A 24 2.63 7.04 -10.15
CA SER A 24 3.59 6.12 -10.77
C SER A 24 3.83 4.87 -9.92
N ARG A 25 3.97 5.02 -8.59
CA ARG A 25 4.10 3.88 -7.67
C ARG A 25 2.85 3.01 -7.68
N LEU A 26 1.66 3.60 -7.68
CA LEU A 26 0.39 2.86 -7.78
C LEU A 26 0.30 2.08 -9.10
N VAL A 27 0.60 2.72 -10.25
CA VAL A 27 0.64 2.06 -11.55
C VAL A 27 1.61 0.87 -11.56
N ASN A 28 2.80 1.04 -10.97
CA ASN A 28 3.78 -0.05 -10.87
C ASN A 28 3.30 -1.19 -9.96
N THR A 29 2.49 -0.91 -8.94
CA THR A 29 1.92 -1.93 -8.04
C THR A 29 0.79 -2.71 -8.72
N VAL A 30 -0.04 -2.03 -9.52
CA VAL A 30 -1.13 -2.65 -10.32
C VAL A 30 -0.58 -3.45 -11.49
N MET A 31 0.63 -3.12 -11.98
CA MET A 31 1.20 -3.72 -13.17
C MET A 31 1.52 -5.20 -12.98
N VAL A 32 1.02 -6.04 -13.88
CA VAL A 32 1.32 -7.46 -13.97
C VAL A 32 2.02 -7.75 -15.30
N SER A 33 3.05 -8.61 -15.28
CA SER A 33 3.81 -9.05 -16.45
C SER A 33 4.36 -7.91 -17.33
N GLY A 34 4.69 -6.76 -16.73
CA GLY A 34 5.24 -5.59 -17.45
C GLY A 34 4.24 -4.81 -18.31
N LYS A 35 2.94 -5.13 -18.25
CA LYS A 35 1.89 -4.46 -19.05
C LYS A 35 1.53 -3.08 -18.47
N LYS A 36 2.46 -2.13 -18.58
CA LYS A 36 2.33 -0.79 -17.98
C LYS A 36 1.16 0.02 -18.54
N SER A 37 0.92 -0.02 -19.84
CA SER A 37 -0.18 0.72 -20.48
C SER A 37 -1.56 0.26 -19.99
N THR A 38 -1.72 -1.05 -19.75
CA THR A 38 -2.95 -1.60 -19.16
C THR A 38 -3.13 -1.13 -17.72
N ALA A 39 -2.06 -1.15 -16.90
CA ALA A 39 -2.08 -0.66 -15.53
C ALA A 39 -2.41 0.84 -15.46
N GLN A 40 -1.83 1.66 -16.35
CA GLN A 40 -2.17 3.08 -16.45
C GLN A 40 -3.66 3.29 -16.78
N ARG A 41 -4.20 2.53 -17.72
CA ARG A 41 -5.62 2.61 -18.10
C ARG A 41 -6.54 2.28 -16.91
N ILE A 42 -6.18 1.27 -16.10
CA ILE A 42 -6.93 0.90 -14.88
C ILE A 42 -6.89 2.03 -13.86
N VAL A 43 -5.70 2.55 -13.53
CA VAL A 43 -5.53 3.62 -12.54
C VAL A 43 -6.21 4.91 -12.97
N TYR A 44 -6.06 5.32 -14.23
CA TYR A 44 -6.72 6.52 -14.74
C TYR A 44 -8.24 6.35 -14.78
N GLY A 45 -8.73 5.15 -15.15
CA GLY A 45 -10.15 4.82 -15.07
C GLY A 45 -10.69 4.88 -13.64
N ALA A 46 -9.92 4.42 -12.66
CA ALA A 46 -10.28 4.53 -11.25
C ALA A 46 -10.37 6.00 -10.80
N PHE A 47 -9.42 6.85 -11.22
CA PHE A 47 -9.47 8.30 -10.89
C PHE A 47 -10.66 9.00 -11.54
N ASN A 48 -11.02 8.66 -12.77
CA ASN A 48 -12.24 9.19 -13.38
C ASN A 48 -13.49 8.79 -12.58
N ARG A 49 -13.59 7.55 -12.12
CA ARG A 49 -14.69 7.09 -11.24
C ARG A 49 -14.73 7.81 -9.88
N ILE A 50 -13.56 8.10 -9.31
CA ILE A 50 -13.48 8.89 -8.06
C ILE A 50 -13.97 10.32 -8.30
N ALA A 51 -13.56 10.95 -9.41
CA ALA A 51 -14.00 12.29 -9.78
C ALA A 51 -15.51 12.37 -10.07
N GLU A 52 -16.10 11.35 -10.71
CA GLU A 52 -17.55 11.24 -10.92
C GLU A 52 -18.31 11.19 -9.58
N LYS A 53 -17.81 10.43 -8.61
CA LYS A 53 -18.47 10.28 -7.29
C LYS A 53 -18.24 11.46 -6.35
N ASN A 54 -17.08 12.13 -6.46
CA ASN A 54 -16.68 13.28 -5.63
C ASN A 54 -16.14 14.41 -6.50
N PRO A 55 -16.99 15.15 -7.21
CA PRO A 55 -16.55 16.21 -8.12
C PRO A 55 -15.88 17.41 -7.40
N ALA A 56 -16.13 17.58 -6.10
CA ALA A 56 -15.56 18.65 -5.31
C ALA A 56 -14.11 18.41 -4.85
N ALA A 57 -13.62 17.17 -4.90
CA ALA A 57 -12.30 16.80 -4.39
C ALA A 57 -11.36 16.33 -5.51
N ASN A 58 -10.08 16.73 -5.43
CA ASN A 58 -9.08 16.26 -6.36
C ASN A 58 -8.78 14.77 -6.10
N PRO A 59 -8.87 13.88 -7.12
CA PRO A 59 -8.55 12.46 -6.96
C PRO A 59 -7.15 12.17 -6.40
N LEU A 60 -6.17 13.06 -6.63
CA LEU A 60 -4.83 12.93 -6.07
C LEU A 60 -4.81 13.11 -4.56
N ASP A 61 -5.57 14.07 -4.03
CA ASP A 61 -5.65 14.33 -2.60
C ASP A 61 -6.38 13.20 -1.89
N ILE A 62 -7.42 12.65 -2.53
CA ILE A 62 -8.13 11.46 -2.06
C ILE A 62 -7.17 10.27 -1.97
N LEU A 63 -6.38 10.01 -3.03
CA LEU A 63 -5.38 8.93 -3.02
C LEU A 63 -4.33 9.15 -1.92
N GLN A 64 -3.79 10.37 -1.79
CA GLN A 64 -2.77 10.67 -0.78
C GLN A 64 -3.31 10.36 0.62
N ARG A 65 -4.50 10.84 0.94
CA ARG A 65 -5.14 10.61 2.25
C ARG A 65 -5.49 9.13 2.46
N ALA A 66 -5.98 8.44 1.44
CA ALA A 66 -6.25 7.00 1.51
C ALA A 66 -4.99 6.20 1.84
N VAL A 67 -3.87 6.51 1.17
CA VAL A 67 -2.57 5.90 1.45
C VAL A 67 -2.09 6.25 2.87
N ASP A 68 -2.21 7.50 3.30
CA ASP A 68 -1.80 7.93 4.64
C ASP A 68 -2.61 7.20 5.73
N ASN A 69 -3.91 6.99 5.50
CA ASN A 69 -4.77 6.22 6.39
C ASN A 69 -4.38 4.73 6.43
N ALA A 70 -3.97 4.14 5.30
CA ALA A 70 -3.62 2.72 5.19
C ALA A 70 -2.20 2.37 5.65
N LYS A 71 -1.31 3.36 5.88
CA LYS A 71 0.08 3.14 6.32
C LYS A 71 0.16 2.50 7.71
N PRO A 72 0.81 1.34 7.87
CA PRO A 72 1.09 0.78 9.18
C PRO A 72 2.30 1.47 9.83
N ARG A 73 2.23 1.73 11.14
CA ARG A 73 3.37 2.23 11.93
C ARG A 73 4.25 1.10 12.46
N LEU A 74 3.64 -0.04 12.75
CA LEU A 74 4.28 -1.24 13.29
C LEU A 74 4.01 -2.42 12.39
N GLU A 75 4.96 -3.34 12.29
CA GLU A 75 4.79 -4.67 11.72
C GLU A 75 5.36 -5.71 12.67
N VAL A 76 4.97 -6.97 12.50
CA VAL A 76 5.50 -8.08 13.30
C VAL A 76 6.46 -8.88 12.43
N LYS A 77 7.67 -9.12 12.94
CA LYS A 77 8.68 -9.95 12.28
C LYS A 77 8.99 -11.17 13.13
N ALA A 78 8.99 -12.34 12.50
CA ALA A 78 9.38 -13.58 13.15
C ALA A 78 10.90 -13.56 13.41
N ARG A 79 11.29 -13.84 14.67
CA ARG A 79 12.68 -14.02 15.09
C ARG A 79 12.83 -15.33 15.86
N ARG A 80 13.83 -16.13 15.52
CA ARG A 80 14.15 -17.36 16.23
C ARG A 80 15.16 -17.10 17.34
N VAL A 81 14.79 -17.39 18.58
CA VAL A 81 15.66 -17.23 19.76
C VAL A 81 15.59 -18.51 20.58
N GLY A 82 16.75 -19.16 20.84
CA GLY A 82 16.80 -20.38 21.64
C GLY A 82 15.94 -21.54 21.12
N GLY A 83 15.74 -21.65 19.79
CA GLY A 83 14.90 -22.70 19.17
C GLY A 83 13.42 -22.34 19.03
N ALA A 84 12.89 -21.38 19.76
CA ALA A 84 11.52 -20.88 19.63
C ALA A 84 11.43 -19.68 18.66
N THR A 85 10.30 -19.56 17.95
CA THR A 85 10.04 -18.44 17.03
C THR A 85 9.12 -17.44 17.70
N TYR A 86 9.60 -16.23 17.90
CA TYR A 86 8.86 -15.13 18.49
C TYR A 86 8.45 -14.12 17.42
N GLN A 87 7.25 -13.56 17.57
CA GLN A 87 6.73 -12.49 16.73
C GLN A 87 7.12 -11.15 17.35
N VAL A 88 8.16 -10.51 16.81
CA VAL A 88 8.74 -9.28 17.38
C VAL A 88 8.15 -8.06 16.69
N PRO A 89 7.51 -7.11 17.42
CA PRO A 89 7.03 -5.87 16.82
C PRO A 89 8.19 -4.94 16.46
N VAL A 90 8.17 -4.42 15.23
CA VAL A 90 9.21 -3.53 14.68
C VAL A 90 8.55 -2.33 14.02
N GLU A 91 9.13 -1.15 14.19
CA GLU A 91 8.71 0.05 13.47
C GLU A 91 8.98 -0.09 11.98
N VAL A 92 8.01 0.36 11.18
CA VAL A 92 8.08 0.28 9.72
C VAL A 92 8.71 1.55 9.16
N THR A 93 9.75 1.41 8.32
CA THR A 93 10.36 2.56 7.62
C THR A 93 9.37 3.20 6.67
N THR A 94 9.48 4.51 6.42
CA THR A 94 8.56 5.29 5.59
C THR A 94 8.35 4.68 4.19
N ASP A 95 9.44 4.27 3.51
CA ASP A 95 9.32 3.64 2.19
C ASP A 95 8.53 2.33 2.21
N ARG A 96 8.71 1.54 3.28
CA ARG A 96 7.98 0.28 3.44
C ARG A 96 6.51 0.52 3.81
N GLN A 97 6.20 1.55 4.61
CA GLN A 97 4.83 1.95 4.90
C GLN A 97 4.06 2.26 3.62
N PHE A 98 4.67 3.05 2.72
CA PHE A 98 4.08 3.35 1.41
C PHE A 98 3.88 2.08 0.56
N ALA A 99 4.89 1.21 0.52
CA ALA A 99 4.81 -0.02 -0.27
C ALA A 99 3.71 -0.97 0.24
N LEU A 100 3.57 -1.11 1.56
CA LEU A 100 2.52 -1.93 2.18
C LEU A 100 1.13 -1.35 1.92
N ALA A 101 0.94 -0.04 2.14
CA ALA A 101 -0.34 0.63 1.91
C ALA A 101 -0.81 0.47 0.45
N LEU A 102 0.06 0.74 -0.53
CA LEU A 102 -0.28 0.58 -1.94
C LEU A 102 -0.59 -0.87 -2.30
N ARG A 103 0.18 -1.83 -1.77
CA ARG A 103 -0.06 -3.25 -2.00
C ARG A 103 -1.43 -3.66 -1.45
N TRP A 104 -1.76 -3.32 -0.22
CA TRP A 104 -3.05 -3.68 0.37
C TRP A 104 -4.22 -3.08 -0.39
N LEU A 105 -4.15 -1.81 -0.82
CA LEU A 105 -5.18 -1.20 -1.65
C LEU A 105 -5.39 -1.98 -2.96
N VAL A 106 -4.31 -2.44 -3.60
CA VAL A 106 -4.38 -3.19 -4.86
C VAL A 106 -4.86 -4.63 -4.63
N ASP A 107 -4.31 -5.33 -3.63
CA ASP A 107 -4.66 -6.72 -3.32
C ASP A 107 -6.15 -6.86 -2.95
N PHE A 108 -6.67 -5.94 -2.13
CA PHE A 108 -8.09 -5.96 -1.76
C PHE A 108 -9.01 -5.49 -2.88
N ALA A 109 -8.56 -4.61 -3.77
CA ALA A 109 -9.30 -4.29 -4.98
C ALA A 109 -9.39 -5.50 -5.92
N ASP A 110 -8.29 -6.24 -6.10
CA ASP A 110 -8.26 -7.46 -6.94
C ASP A 110 -9.11 -8.60 -6.34
N ALA A 111 -9.18 -8.70 -5.01
CA ALA A 111 -10.01 -9.67 -4.31
C ALA A 111 -11.53 -9.45 -4.49
N ARG A 112 -11.98 -8.29 -4.96
CA ARG A 112 -13.39 -7.97 -5.23
C ARG A 112 -13.87 -8.67 -6.50
N LYS A 113 -14.47 -9.85 -6.34
CA LYS A 113 -15.01 -10.65 -7.46
C LYS A 113 -16.19 -9.96 -8.12
N GLY A 114 -16.34 -10.15 -9.44
CA GLY A 114 -17.47 -9.67 -10.22
C GLY A 114 -17.46 -8.18 -10.56
N THR A 115 -16.41 -7.43 -10.15
CA THR A 115 -16.27 -5.99 -10.41
C THR A 115 -15.01 -5.73 -11.23
N PRO A 116 -15.06 -4.90 -12.31
CA PRO A 116 -13.86 -4.53 -13.05
C PRO A 116 -12.82 -3.87 -12.13
N MET A 117 -11.54 -4.19 -12.31
CA MET A 117 -10.43 -3.72 -11.43
C MET A 117 -10.40 -2.19 -11.25
N ARG A 118 -10.75 -1.41 -12.30
CA ARG A 118 -10.84 0.06 -12.22
C ARG A 118 -11.88 0.53 -11.22
N ASP A 119 -13.05 -0.12 -11.18
CA ASP A 119 -14.17 0.25 -10.31
C ASP A 119 -13.93 -0.27 -8.88
N ALA A 120 -13.36 -1.46 -8.74
CA ALA A 120 -12.93 -2.04 -7.46
C ALA A 120 -11.86 -1.18 -6.79
N LEU A 121 -10.83 -0.75 -7.53
CA LEU A 121 -9.76 0.11 -7.04
C LEU A 121 -10.30 1.49 -6.62
N ALA A 122 -11.19 2.09 -7.39
CA ALA A 122 -11.84 3.35 -7.05
C ALA A 122 -12.61 3.22 -5.72
N THR A 123 -13.35 2.15 -5.55
CA THR A 123 -14.13 1.90 -4.31
C THR A 123 -13.21 1.71 -3.10
N GLU A 124 -12.15 0.89 -3.21
CA GLU A 124 -11.19 0.66 -2.12
C GLU A 124 -10.46 1.95 -1.72
N ILE A 125 -10.05 2.78 -2.68
CA ILE A 125 -9.43 4.08 -2.41
C ILE A 125 -10.41 5.01 -1.68
N MET A 126 -11.68 5.05 -2.07
CA MET A 126 -12.69 5.89 -1.43
C MET A 126 -13.02 5.43 0.00
N GLU A 127 -13.15 4.13 0.22
CA GLU A 127 -13.34 3.56 1.55
C GLU A 127 -12.14 3.86 2.45
N ALA A 128 -10.91 3.67 1.95
CA ALA A 128 -9.69 3.99 2.68
C ALA A 128 -9.56 5.50 2.98
N TYR A 129 -10.02 6.38 2.08
CA TYR A 129 -10.11 7.82 2.31
C TYR A 129 -11.01 8.14 3.50
N GLN A 130 -12.13 7.43 3.64
CA GLN A 130 -13.08 7.58 4.76
C GLN A 130 -12.60 6.89 6.06
N GLY A 131 -11.44 6.21 6.02
CA GLY A 131 -10.93 5.45 7.17
C GLY A 131 -11.62 4.09 7.36
N GLN A 132 -12.22 3.55 6.30
CA GLN A 132 -12.95 2.27 6.26
C GLN A 132 -12.35 1.35 5.19
N GLY A 133 -12.91 0.16 5.05
CA GLY A 133 -12.50 -0.80 4.01
C GLY A 133 -11.45 -1.81 4.48
N ASN A 134 -11.14 -2.76 3.59
CA ASN A 134 -10.31 -3.91 3.91
C ASN A 134 -8.84 -3.53 4.13
N ALA A 135 -8.32 -2.54 3.42
CA ALA A 135 -6.95 -2.06 3.59
C ALA A 135 -6.74 -1.44 4.99
N ILE A 136 -7.73 -0.70 5.50
CA ILE A 136 -7.71 -0.14 6.86
C ILE A 136 -7.83 -1.24 7.90
N SER A 137 -8.77 -2.20 7.71
CA SER A 137 -8.91 -3.36 8.59
C SER A 137 -7.61 -4.15 8.69
N LYS A 138 -6.88 -4.30 7.57
CA LYS A 138 -5.57 -4.98 7.55
C LYS A 138 -4.51 -4.23 8.33
N ARG A 139 -4.46 -2.89 8.21
CA ARG A 139 -3.58 -2.05 9.03
C ARG A 139 -3.86 -2.26 10.52
N ASP A 140 -5.13 -2.23 10.91
CA ASP A 140 -5.54 -2.36 12.30
C ASP A 140 -5.28 -3.77 12.85
N GLU A 141 -5.45 -4.81 12.03
CA GLU A 141 -5.06 -6.19 12.37
C GLU A 141 -3.56 -6.29 12.66
N VAL A 142 -2.72 -5.71 11.80
CA VAL A 142 -1.26 -5.71 11.99
C VAL A 142 -0.88 -4.94 13.25
N HIS A 143 -1.51 -3.81 13.54
CA HIS A 143 -1.29 -3.05 14.77
C HIS A 143 -1.73 -3.82 16.02
N LYS A 144 -2.89 -4.53 15.97
CA LYS A 144 -3.34 -5.40 17.07
C LYS A 144 -2.36 -6.54 17.33
N MET A 145 -1.86 -7.18 16.27
CA MET A 145 -0.83 -8.22 16.40
C MET A 145 0.45 -7.67 17.03
N ALA A 146 0.91 -6.49 16.61
CA ALA A 146 2.09 -5.86 17.17
C ALA A 146 1.90 -5.50 18.64
N GLN A 147 0.72 -5.03 19.03
CA GLN A 147 0.38 -4.70 20.40
C GLN A 147 0.30 -5.95 21.29
N ALA A 148 -0.32 -7.03 20.82
CA ALA A 148 -0.40 -8.31 21.54
C ALA A 148 1.01 -8.91 21.80
N ASN A 149 1.94 -8.68 20.88
CA ASN A 149 3.32 -9.17 20.99
C ASN A 149 4.29 -8.15 21.61
N LYS A 150 3.80 -7.08 22.23
CA LYS A 150 4.62 -6.00 22.81
C LYS A 150 5.63 -6.53 23.85
N ALA A 151 5.31 -7.57 24.60
CA ALA A 151 6.19 -8.21 25.56
C ALA A 151 7.51 -8.71 24.94
N PHE A 152 7.51 -9.07 23.65
CA PHE A 152 8.68 -9.57 22.91
C PHE A 152 9.49 -8.46 22.22
N ALA A 153 9.17 -7.19 22.46
CA ALA A 153 9.87 -6.06 21.83
C ALA A 153 11.36 -6.01 22.21
N HIS A 154 11.75 -6.54 23.39
CA HIS A 154 13.15 -6.62 23.81
C HIS A 154 14.01 -7.56 22.95
N PHE A 155 13.42 -8.44 22.16
CA PHE A 155 14.13 -9.25 21.16
C PHE A 155 14.39 -8.53 19.84
N ARG A 156 14.10 -7.22 19.75
CA ARG A 156 14.37 -6.38 18.57
C ARG A 156 15.90 -6.29 18.35
N TRP A 157 16.34 -6.29 17.08
CA TRP A 157 17.75 -6.08 16.66
C TRP A 157 17.89 -4.81 15.86
#